data_64b1780689316d031a3f44e9903d9dbf
#
_entry.id   64b1780689316d031a3f44e9903d9dbf
#
_cell.length_a   1.000
_cell.length_b   1.000
_cell.length_c   1.000
_cell.angle_alpha   90.00
_cell.angle_beta   90.00
_cell.angle_gamma   90.00
#
_symmetry.space_group_name_H-M   'P 1'
#
loop_
_entity.id
_entity.type
_entity.pdbx_description
1 polymer ?
#
loop_
_entity_poly.entity_id
_entity_poly.type
_entity_poly.pdbx_seq_one_letter_code
_entity_poly.pdbx_strand_id
1 'polypeptide(L)'
;MFLALGPARNSMPVLAQAPLTVQDVKPLVPTAVATADSLFFSMEPRASFRRLEARMDIAPSDYEARWRAARAALILGVIEEDRERTDRWLRLAVQLASEALALQPDDVDAIAWFAAAKGRLAQDVAGVREQVRLAQEVWALTQEALAIDPNHALANSVFGKLNQEVRSLSGFERFIARTFMGGGDPMKSSSWEAAEEHILRALESEPGTILFYKDLGDTYRLQDKLDLARTAYQEGLAAPDQYPSDPMWKEQMIDRIKQLGR
;
A
#
# COMPACT_ATOMS: atom_id res chain seq x y z
N MET A 1 -39.79 -47.68 -61.07
CA MET A 1 -38.32 -47.50 -61.00
C MET A 1 -38.05 -46.02 -60.81
N PHE A 2 -38.00 -45.60 -59.59
CA PHE A 2 -37.61 -44.27 -59.20
C PHE A 2 -36.77 -44.34 -57.91
N LEU A 3 -35.48 -44.02 -58.07
CA LEU A 3 -34.51 -43.94 -57.02
C LEU A 3 -34.63 -42.56 -56.36
N ALA A 4 -34.95 -42.48 -55.07
CA ALA A 4 -34.90 -41.29 -54.27
C ALA A 4 -33.51 -41.11 -53.63
N LEU A 5 -32.80 -40.09 -54.02
CA LEU A 5 -31.56 -39.60 -53.36
C LEU A 5 -31.96 -38.76 -52.16
N GLY A 6 -31.63 -39.25 -50.97
CA GLY A 6 -31.74 -38.46 -49.75
C GLY A 6 -30.59 -37.43 -49.60
N PRO A 7 -30.79 -36.31 -48.89
CA PRO A 7 -29.74 -35.28 -48.75
C PRO A 7 -28.66 -35.73 -47.78
N ALA A 8 -27.39 -35.56 -48.23
CA ALA A 8 -26.22 -35.74 -47.44
C ALA A 8 -26.18 -34.68 -46.28
N ARG A 9 -26.17 -35.15 -45.03
CA ARG A 9 -25.89 -34.33 -43.88
C ARG A 9 -24.39 -34.05 -43.83
N ASN A 10 -23.97 -32.85 -44.19
CA ASN A 10 -22.64 -32.32 -43.88
C ASN A 10 -22.56 -32.08 -42.36
N SER A 11 -21.97 -33.02 -41.63
CA SER A 11 -21.51 -32.84 -40.28
C SER A 11 -20.19 -32.06 -40.35
N MET A 12 -20.21 -30.79 -40.00
CA MET A 12 -18.96 -30.03 -39.72
C MET A 12 -18.23 -30.70 -38.56
N PRO A 13 -16.91 -30.92 -38.66
CA PRO A 13 -16.15 -31.42 -37.53
C PRO A 13 -16.15 -30.33 -36.44
N VAL A 14 -16.63 -30.66 -35.24
CA VAL A 14 -16.39 -29.87 -34.02
C VAL A 14 -14.89 -29.89 -33.82
N LEU A 15 -14.24 -28.77 -34.11
CA LEU A 15 -12.84 -28.54 -33.71
C LEU A 15 -12.82 -28.58 -32.18
N ALA A 16 -12.37 -29.72 -31.64
CA ALA A 16 -12.01 -29.80 -30.23
C ALA A 16 -10.91 -28.78 -29.96
N GLN A 17 -11.25 -27.74 -29.26
CA GLN A 17 -10.24 -26.82 -28.78
C GLN A 17 -9.30 -27.59 -27.85
N ALA A 18 -8.03 -27.68 -28.24
CA ALA A 18 -6.99 -28.25 -27.40
C ALA A 18 -6.96 -27.50 -26.06
N PRO A 19 -6.76 -28.18 -24.94
CA PRO A 19 -6.62 -27.52 -23.66
C PRO A 19 -5.45 -26.53 -23.74
N LEU A 20 -5.66 -25.29 -23.29
CA LEU A 20 -4.63 -24.24 -23.22
C LEU A 20 -3.41 -24.81 -22.46
N THR A 21 -2.26 -24.81 -23.11
CA THR A 21 -1.01 -25.25 -22.48
C THR A 21 -0.44 -24.12 -21.62
N VAL A 22 0.44 -24.45 -20.69
CA VAL A 22 1.15 -23.45 -19.85
C VAL A 22 1.89 -22.41 -20.71
N GLN A 23 2.25 -22.75 -21.96
CA GLN A 23 2.86 -21.84 -22.93
C GLN A 23 1.88 -20.82 -23.49
N ASP A 24 0.58 -21.15 -23.60
CA ASP A 24 -0.45 -20.21 -24.09
C ASP A 24 -0.87 -19.17 -23.02
N VAL A 25 -0.58 -19.45 -21.75
CA VAL A 25 -0.87 -18.54 -20.63
C VAL A 25 0.25 -17.50 -20.42
N LYS A 26 1.48 -17.81 -20.81
CA LYS A 26 2.68 -17.00 -20.58
C LYS A 26 2.63 -15.56 -21.19
N PRO A 27 2.02 -15.32 -22.36
CA PRO A 27 1.85 -13.96 -22.90
C PRO A 27 0.77 -13.13 -22.22
N LEU A 28 -0.19 -13.75 -21.50
CA LEU A 28 -1.30 -13.05 -20.82
C LEU A 28 -0.91 -12.45 -19.46
N VAL A 29 0.15 -12.96 -18.83
CA VAL A 29 0.61 -12.54 -17.51
C VAL A 29 1.03 -11.08 -17.46
N PRO A 30 1.95 -10.60 -18.32
CA PRO A 30 2.34 -9.20 -18.33
C PRO A 30 1.16 -8.25 -18.65
N THR A 31 0.25 -8.68 -19.54
CA THR A 31 -0.91 -7.89 -19.97
C THR A 31 -1.92 -7.69 -18.83
N ALA A 32 -2.20 -8.72 -18.03
CA ALA A 32 -3.18 -8.62 -16.94
C ALA A 32 -2.67 -7.69 -15.84
N VAL A 33 -1.40 -7.82 -15.45
CA VAL A 33 -0.75 -6.98 -14.44
C VAL A 33 -0.59 -5.54 -14.94
N ALA A 34 -0.12 -5.33 -16.17
CA ALA A 34 0.01 -4.00 -16.77
C ALA A 34 -1.35 -3.29 -16.90
N THR A 35 -2.41 -4.02 -17.25
CA THR A 35 -3.78 -3.48 -17.28
C THR A 35 -4.24 -3.08 -15.86
N ALA A 36 -3.93 -3.89 -14.86
CA ALA A 36 -4.28 -3.58 -13.48
C ALA A 36 -3.52 -2.33 -12.97
N ASP A 37 -2.25 -2.17 -13.31
CA ASP A 37 -1.48 -0.96 -13.01
C ASP A 37 -2.06 0.26 -13.72
N SER A 38 -2.41 0.14 -15.01
CA SER A 38 -3.08 1.22 -15.74
C SER A 38 -4.37 1.66 -15.08
N LEU A 39 -5.23 0.72 -14.65
CA LEU A 39 -6.46 1.01 -13.91
C LEU A 39 -6.17 1.69 -12.57
N PHE A 40 -5.17 1.21 -11.83
CA PHE A 40 -4.80 1.77 -10.55
C PHE A 40 -4.37 3.24 -10.68
N PHE A 41 -3.46 3.55 -11.59
CA PHE A 41 -2.97 4.90 -11.85
C PHE A 41 -3.98 5.79 -12.62
N SER A 42 -5.06 5.19 -13.16
CA SER A 42 -6.23 5.92 -13.67
C SER A 42 -7.31 6.17 -12.61
N MET A 43 -6.95 6.11 -11.32
CA MET A 43 -7.85 6.34 -10.18
C MET A 43 -8.99 5.30 -10.04
N GLU A 44 -8.79 4.08 -10.57
CA GLU A 44 -9.74 2.98 -10.51
C GLU A 44 -9.22 1.79 -9.67
N PRO A 45 -8.91 1.98 -8.37
CA PRO A 45 -8.27 0.93 -7.55
C PRO A 45 -9.14 -0.31 -7.39
N ARG A 46 -10.46 -0.16 -7.41
CA ARG A 46 -11.41 -1.28 -7.30
C ARG A 46 -11.43 -2.14 -8.56
N ALA A 47 -11.33 -1.53 -9.74
CA ALA A 47 -11.22 -2.25 -11.02
C ALA A 47 -9.85 -2.95 -11.14
N SER A 48 -8.78 -2.26 -10.72
CA SER A 48 -7.44 -2.83 -10.62
C SER A 48 -7.42 -4.08 -9.72
N PHE A 49 -7.97 -3.98 -8.51
CA PHE A 49 -8.03 -5.10 -7.57
C PHE A 49 -8.75 -6.31 -8.16
N ARG A 50 -9.95 -6.13 -8.73
CA ARG A 50 -10.71 -7.22 -9.37
C ARG A 50 -9.93 -7.91 -10.51
N ARG A 51 -9.14 -7.14 -11.27
CA ARG A 51 -8.30 -7.70 -12.33
C ARG A 51 -7.19 -8.57 -11.78
N LEU A 52 -6.57 -8.14 -10.68
CA LEU A 52 -5.52 -8.89 -9.99
C LEU A 52 -6.08 -10.12 -9.27
N GLU A 53 -7.24 -10.01 -8.65
CA GLU A 53 -7.96 -11.13 -8.03
C GLU A 53 -8.23 -12.24 -9.05
N ALA A 54 -8.83 -11.90 -10.22
CA ALA A 54 -9.04 -12.86 -11.30
C ALA A 54 -7.72 -13.47 -11.83
N ARG A 55 -6.61 -12.72 -11.78
CA ARG A 55 -5.29 -13.25 -12.13
C ARG A 55 -4.77 -14.23 -11.10
N MET A 56 -4.94 -13.94 -9.82
CA MET A 56 -4.52 -14.82 -8.72
C MET A 56 -5.33 -16.15 -8.69
N ASP A 57 -6.60 -16.13 -9.12
CA ASP A 57 -7.42 -17.33 -9.26
C ASP A 57 -6.84 -18.30 -10.31
N ILE A 58 -6.28 -17.78 -11.40
CA ILE A 58 -5.69 -18.56 -12.48
C ILE A 58 -4.24 -18.96 -12.16
N ALA A 59 -3.50 -18.06 -11.50
CA ALA A 59 -2.08 -18.23 -11.16
C ALA A 59 -1.82 -17.85 -9.70
N PRO A 60 -2.11 -18.73 -8.74
CA PRO A 60 -2.01 -18.45 -7.30
C PRO A 60 -0.59 -18.08 -6.83
N SER A 61 0.45 -18.44 -7.57
CA SER A 61 1.85 -18.12 -7.28
C SER A 61 2.37 -16.91 -8.06
N ASP A 62 1.49 -16.12 -8.68
CA ASP A 62 1.89 -14.90 -9.38
C ASP A 62 2.22 -13.80 -8.35
N TYR A 63 3.52 -13.65 -8.08
CA TYR A 63 4.06 -12.62 -7.18
C TYR A 63 3.63 -11.22 -7.61
N GLU A 64 3.76 -10.89 -8.92
CA GLU A 64 3.46 -9.57 -9.45
C GLU A 64 1.99 -9.17 -9.29
N ALA A 65 1.08 -10.12 -9.42
CA ALA A 65 -0.33 -9.89 -9.17
C ALA A 65 -0.61 -9.71 -7.67
N ARG A 66 0.09 -10.44 -6.81
CA ARG A 66 -0.19 -10.51 -5.39
C ARG A 66 0.20 -9.23 -4.64
N TRP A 67 1.42 -8.72 -4.85
CA TRP A 67 1.83 -7.49 -4.17
C TRP A 67 1.05 -6.26 -4.68
N ARG A 68 0.69 -6.22 -5.99
CA ARG A 68 -0.17 -5.17 -6.52
C ARG A 68 -1.60 -5.23 -5.99
N ALA A 69 -2.12 -6.43 -5.77
CA ALA A 69 -3.41 -6.62 -5.11
C ALA A 69 -3.35 -6.13 -3.64
N ALA A 70 -2.24 -6.37 -2.94
CA ALA A 70 -2.01 -5.82 -1.60
C ALA A 70 -2.01 -4.28 -1.62
N ARG A 71 -1.30 -3.65 -2.57
CA ARG A 71 -1.32 -2.19 -2.79
C ARG A 71 -2.73 -1.67 -3.05
N ALA A 72 -3.46 -2.30 -3.97
CA ALA A 72 -4.82 -1.87 -4.31
C ALA A 72 -5.78 -2.02 -3.11
N ALA A 73 -5.69 -3.12 -2.36
CA ALA A 73 -6.47 -3.34 -1.16
C ALA A 73 -6.15 -2.32 -0.05
N LEU A 74 -4.86 -1.99 0.14
CA LEU A 74 -4.44 -0.96 1.07
C LEU A 74 -5.06 0.40 0.72
N ILE A 75 -4.97 0.82 -0.54
CA ILE A 75 -5.54 2.10 -0.98
C ILE A 75 -7.07 2.09 -0.86
N LEU A 76 -7.73 0.97 -1.18
CA LEU A 76 -9.18 0.83 -0.97
C LEU A 76 -9.56 0.98 0.51
N GLY A 77 -8.76 0.43 1.43
CA GLY A 77 -8.96 0.63 2.86
C GLY A 77 -8.72 2.07 3.31
N VAL A 78 -7.74 2.76 2.70
CA VAL A 78 -7.41 4.16 3.00
C VAL A 78 -8.53 5.12 2.62
N ILE A 79 -9.18 4.91 1.45
CA ILE A 79 -10.23 5.79 0.93
C ILE A 79 -11.65 5.35 1.34
N GLU A 80 -11.78 4.27 2.11
CA GLU A 80 -13.07 3.76 2.56
C GLU A 80 -13.57 4.56 3.77
N GLU A 81 -14.82 4.94 3.79
CA GLU A 81 -15.44 5.71 4.89
C GLU A 81 -16.06 4.80 5.96
N ASP A 82 -16.53 3.62 5.56
CA ASP A 82 -17.13 2.65 6.47
C ASP A 82 -16.05 1.86 7.22
N ARG A 83 -16.06 1.95 8.56
CA ARG A 83 -15.04 1.36 9.42
C ARG A 83 -14.92 -0.17 9.28
N GLU A 84 -16.03 -0.89 9.08
CA GLU A 84 -15.97 -2.35 8.95
C GLU A 84 -15.39 -2.74 7.58
N ARG A 85 -15.69 -1.96 6.53
CA ARG A 85 -15.09 -2.17 5.21
C ARG A 85 -13.62 -1.78 5.21
N THR A 86 -13.25 -0.69 5.89
CA THR A 86 -11.84 -0.32 6.13
C THR A 86 -11.08 -1.48 6.77
N ASP A 87 -11.58 -2.04 7.88
CA ASP A 87 -10.93 -3.18 8.56
C ASP A 87 -10.75 -4.38 7.60
N ARG A 88 -11.78 -4.73 6.84
CA ARG A 88 -11.69 -5.85 5.88
C ARG A 88 -10.62 -5.60 4.80
N TRP A 89 -10.59 -4.39 4.22
CA TRP A 89 -9.61 -4.05 3.19
C TRP A 89 -8.18 -4.04 3.74
N LEU A 90 -7.96 -3.45 4.90
CA LEU A 90 -6.63 -3.37 5.50
C LEU A 90 -6.11 -4.75 5.93
N ARG A 91 -6.95 -5.61 6.49
CA ARG A 91 -6.56 -7.00 6.80
C ARG A 91 -6.28 -7.81 5.55
N LEU A 92 -7.06 -7.63 4.49
CA LEU A 92 -6.79 -8.26 3.19
C LEU A 92 -5.46 -7.77 2.61
N ALA A 93 -5.17 -6.48 2.69
CA ALA A 93 -3.88 -5.93 2.25
C ALA A 93 -2.70 -6.57 3.01
N VAL A 94 -2.81 -6.69 4.34
CA VAL A 94 -1.80 -7.36 5.19
C VAL A 94 -1.63 -8.82 4.78
N GLN A 95 -2.72 -9.54 4.54
CA GLN A 95 -2.67 -10.94 4.10
C GLN A 95 -1.96 -11.09 2.76
N LEU A 96 -2.41 -10.34 1.74
CA LEU A 96 -1.85 -10.40 0.39
C LEU A 96 -0.36 -10.00 0.33
N ALA A 97 0.02 -8.97 1.10
CA ALA A 97 1.43 -8.56 1.22
C ALA A 97 2.28 -9.65 1.89
N SER A 98 1.77 -10.29 2.95
CA SER A 98 2.43 -11.44 3.58
C SER A 98 2.62 -12.62 2.62
N GLU A 99 1.61 -12.90 1.81
CA GLU A 99 1.66 -13.96 0.81
C GLU A 99 2.62 -13.63 -0.35
N ALA A 100 2.70 -12.35 -0.75
CA ALA A 100 3.70 -11.89 -1.72
C ALA A 100 5.12 -12.06 -1.18
N LEU A 101 5.36 -11.63 0.06
CA LEU A 101 6.64 -11.79 0.73
C LEU A 101 7.05 -13.27 0.87
N ALA A 102 6.10 -14.19 1.12
CA ALA A 102 6.38 -15.61 1.15
C ALA A 102 6.81 -16.19 -0.22
N LEU A 103 6.40 -15.56 -1.32
CA LEU A 103 6.82 -15.95 -2.69
C LEU A 103 8.21 -15.39 -3.04
N GLN A 104 8.54 -14.19 -2.58
CA GLN A 104 9.83 -13.53 -2.79
C GLN A 104 10.28 -12.83 -1.49
N PRO A 105 10.95 -13.56 -0.58
CA PRO A 105 11.30 -13.05 0.75
C PRO A 105 12.26 -11.86 0.76
N ASP A 106 13.12 -11.75 -0.25
CA ASP A 106 14.16 -10.70 -0.32
C ASP A 106 13.73 -9.51 -1.20
N ASP A 107 12.47 -9.48 -1.66
CA ASP A 107 11.99 -8.37 -2.48
C ASP A 107 11.61 -7.16 -1.62
N VAL A 108 12.30 -6.06 -1.87
CA VAL A 108 12.16 -4.83 -1.07
C VAL A 108 10.77 -4.20 -1.20
N ASP A 109 10.14 -4.27 -2.38
CA ASP A 109 8.78 -3.78 -2.58
C ASP A 109 7.76 -4.57 -1.74
N ALA A 110 7.87 -5.92 -1.74
CA ALA A 110 6.99 -6.76 -0.92
C ALA A 110 7.13 -6.45 0.57
N ILE A 111 8.38 -6.31 1.06
CA ILE A 111 8.64 -5.94 2.46
C ILE A 111 8.04 -4.57 2.78
N ALA A 112 8.26 -3.56 1.92
CA ALA A 112 7.78 -2.20 2.13
C ALA A 112 6.25 -2.11 2.10
N TRP A 113 5.58 -2.77 1.14
CA TRP A 113 4.12 -2.82 1.10
C TRP A 113 3.52 -3.57 2.28
N PHE A 114 4.19 -4.62 2.76
CA PHE A 114 3.76 -5.32 3.98
C PHE A 114 3.87 -4.43 5.22
N ALA A 115 4.97 -3.68 5.35
CA ALA A 115 5.16 -2.70 6.41
C ALA A 115 4.09 -1.59 6.33
N ALA A 116 3.81 -1.04 5.15
CA ALA A 116 2.79 -0.02 4.93
C ALA A 116 1.39 -0.51 5.30
N ALA A 117 1.00 -1.73 4.88
CA ALA A 117 -0.30 -2.31 5.21
C ALA A 117 -0.47 -2.52 6.73
N LYS A 118 0.56 -3.03 7.42
CA LYS A 118 0.56 -3.18 8.89
C LYS A 118 0.50 -1.83 9.60
N GLY A 119 1.26 -0.84 9.12
CA GLY A 119 1.26 0.50 9.69
C GLY A 119 -0.12 1.14 9.60
N ARG A 120 -0.78 1.03 8.45
CA ARG A 120 -2.12 1.57 8.27
C ARG A 120 -3.17 0.83 9.12
N LEU A 121 -3.12 -0.50 9.19
CA LEU A 121 -3.99 -1.29 10.06
C LEU A 121 -3.82 -0.87 11.54
N ALA A 122 -2.60 -0.60 11.98
CA ALA A 122 -2.32 -0.13 13.34
C ALA A 122 -2.98 1.22 13.63
N GLN A 123 -2.96 2.15 12.66
CA GLN A 123 -3.52 3.49 12.84
C GLN A 123 -5.05 3.50 12.86
N ASP A 124 -5.69 2.77 11.95
CA ASP A 124 -7.12 2.97 11.70
C ASP A 124 -8.03 2.03 12.48
N VAL A 125 -7.56 0.84 12.82
CA VAL A 125 -8.46 -0.24 13.25
C VAL A 125 -8.02 -0.93 14.53
N ALA A 126 -6.71 -1.11 14.72
CA ALA A 126 -6.18 -1.95 15.79
C ALA A 126 -6.44 -1.37 17.19
N GLY A 127 -6.71 -2.23 18.16
CA GLY A 127 -6.68 -1.86 19.58
C GLY A 127 -5.24 -1.71 20.08
N VAL A 128 -5.06 -1.04 21.23
CA VAL A 128 -3.74 -0.63 21.78
C VAL A 128 -2.69 -1.76 21.77
N ARG A 129 -3.06 -2.98 22.17
CA ARG A 129 -2.11 -4.11 22.17
C ARG A 129 -1.68 -4.51 20.77
N GLU A 130 -2.62 -4.53 19.84
CA GLU A 130 -2.34 -4.84 18.43
C GLU A 130 -1.52 -3.73 17.79
N GLN A 131 -1.82 -2.45 18.08
CA GLN A 131 -1.04 -1.30 17.61
C GLN A 131 0.44 -1.43 17.95
N VAL A 132 0.77 -1.75 19.22
CA VAL A 132 2.18 -1.86 19.62
C VAL A 132 2.86 -3.08 18.98
N ARG A 133 2.17 -4.20 18.88
CA ARG A 133 2.71 -5.37 18.16
C ARG A 133 2.98 -5.03 16.70
N LEU A 134 2.02 -4.41 16.02
CA LEU A 134 2.16 -3.98 14.63
C LEU A 134 3.29 -2.94 14.46
N ALA A 135 3.42 -1.99 15.38
CA ALA A 135 4.51 -1.00 15.33
C ALA A 135 5.90 -1.67 15.43
N GLN A 136 6.05 -2.70 16.27
CA GLN A 136 7.30 -3.49 16.35
C GLN A 136 7.58 -4.25 15.05
N GLU A 137 6.55 -4.85 14.45
CA GLU A 137 6.67 -5.55 13.18
C GLU A 137 6.98 -4.59 12.02
N VAL A 138 6.35 -3.41 11.98
CA VAL A 138 6.66 -2.36 10.99
C VAL A 138 8.10 -1.88 11.15
N TRP A 139 8.56 -1.69 12.38
CA TRP A 139 9.95 -1.33 12.64
C TRP A 139 10.92 -2.36 12.06
N ALA A 140 10.72 -3.64 12.35
CA ALA A 140 11.58 -4.71 11.86
C ALA A 140 11.58 -4.77 10.32
N LEU A 141 10.39 -4.77 9.69
CA LEU A 141 10.24 -4.81 8.24
C LEU A 141 10.88 -3.60 7.55
N THR A 142 10.73 -2.41 8.10
CA THR A 142 11.35 -1.21 7.51
C THR A 142 12.86 -1.22 7.64
N GLN A 143 13.42 -1.72 8.76
CA GLN A 143 14.87 -1.91 8.89
C GLN A 143 15.40 -2.95 7.89
N GLU A 144 14.67 -4.03 7.65
CA GLU A 144 15.00 -5.05 6.66
C GLU A 144 15.00 -4.46 5.24
N ALA A 145 13.92 -3.76 4.86
CA ALA A 145 13.81 -3.11 3.55
C ALA A 145 14.94 -2.09 3.33
N LEU A 146 15.24 -1.24 4.33
CA LEU A 146 16.30 -0.22 4.24
C LEU A 146 17.71 -0.80 4.30
N ALA A 147 17.89 -2.02 4.81
CA ALA A 147 19.15 -2.74 4.71
C ALA A 147 19.42 -3.27 3.29
N ILE A 148 18.35 -3.60 2.53
CA ILE A 148 18.44 -4.02 1.13
C ILE A 148 18.60 -2.79 0.22
N ASP A 149 17.72 -1.80 0.37
CA ASP A 149 17.76 -0.53 -0.38
C ASP A 149 17.56 0.68 0.57
N PRO A 150 18.65 1.36 0.96
CA PRO A 150 18.57 2.53 1.84
C PRO A 150 17.76 3.71 1.27
N ASN A 151 17.56 3.76 -0.05
CA ASN A 151 16.85 4.84 -0.73
C ASN A 151 15.43 4.44 -1.15
N HIS A 152 14.94 3.25 -0.76
CA HIS A 152 13.59 2.81 -1.11
C HIS A 152 12.54 3.78 -0.56
N ALA A 153 11.81 4.47 -1.45
CA ALA A 153 10.92 5.57 -1.08
C ALA A 153 9.84 5.16 -0.08
N LEU A 154 9.08 4.10 -0.37
CA LEU A 154 8.00 3.64 0.51
C LEU A 154 8.53 3.19 1.88
N ALA A 155 9.67 2.46 1.93
CA ALA A 155 10.25 2.02 3.20
C ALA A 155 10.69 3.21 4.07
N ASN A 156 11.32 4.22 3.46
CA ASN A 156 11.67 5.46 4.13
C ASN A 156 10.43 6.21 4.63
N SER A 157 9.39 6.36 3.80
CA SER A 157 8.14 7.01 4.21
C SER A 157 7.49 6.30 5.41
N VAL A 158 7.35 4.97 5.35
CA VAL A 158 6.76 4.18 6.44
C VAL A 158 7.58 4.28 7.71
N PHE A 159 8.91 4.25 7.61
CA PHE A 159 9.79 4.37 8.78
C PHE A 159 9.77 5.78 9.38
N GLY A 160 9.76 6.81 8.55
CA GLY A 160 9.59 8.20 8.98
C GLY A 160 8.25 8.40 9.69
N LYS A 161 7.16 7.89 9.10
CA LYS A 161 5.82 7.93 9.70
C LYS A 161 5.76 7.19 11.04
N LEU A 162 6.35 6.01 11.15
CA LEU A 162 6.43 5.28 12.42
C LEU A 162 7.15 6.09 13.50
N ASN A 163 8.28 6.73 13.17
CA ASN A 163 9.00 7.61 14.09
C ASN A 163 8.12 8.77 14.57
N GLN A 164 7.40 9.43 13.65
CA GLN A 164 6.45 10.50 13.95
C GLN A 164 5.36 10.02 14.92
N GLU A 165 4.72 8.89 14.64
CA GLU A 165 3.62 8.34 15.47
C GLU A 165 4.11 8.03 16.89
N VAL A 166 5.24 7.35 17.02
CA VAL A 166 5.83 7.03 18.33
C VAL A 166 6.18 8.30 19.12
N ARG A 167 6.69 9.35 18.45
CA ARG A 167 7.03 10.62 19.10
C ARG A 167 5.82 11.43 19.48
N SER A 168 4.72 11.33 18.75
CA SER A 168 3.45 12.03 19.02
C SER A 168 2.65 11.41 20.19
N LEU A 169 2.99 10.20 20.63
CA LEU A 169 2.30 9.57 21.76
C LEU A 169 2.36 10.43 23.02
N SER A 170 1.24 10.53 23.74
CA SER A 170 1.19 11.17 25.05
C SER A 170 2.05 10.42 26.09
N GLY A 171 2.38 11.08 27.18
CA GLY A 171 3.10 10.45 28.29
C GLY A 171 2.40 9.21 28.84
N PHE A 172 1.07 9.22 28.87
CA PHE A 172 0.26 8.09 29.32
C PHE A 172 0.33 6.91 28.35
N GLU A 173 0.17 7.15 27.04
CA GLU A 173 0.29 6.11 26.01
C GLU A 173 1.68 5.49 25.98
N ARG A 174 2.73 6.30 26.12
CA ARG A 174 4.12 5.81 26.27
C ARG A 174 4.30 4.94 27.51
N PHE A 175 3.69 5.34 28.63
CA PHE A 175 3.73 4.55 29.86
C PHE A 175 3.05 3.18 29.67
N ILE A 176 1.85 3.16 29.07
CA ILE A 176 1.13 1.92 28.73
C ILE A 176 1.99 1.02 27.83
N ALA A 177 2.51 1.56 26.72
CA ALA A 177 3.33 0.81 25.79
C ALA A 177 4.58 0.20 26.44
N ARG A 178 5.27 0.96 27.32
CA ARG A 178 6.44 0.48 28.04
C ARG A 178 6.11 -0.59 29.09
N THR A 179 5.05 -0.37 29.86
CA THR A 179 4.71 -1.22 31.01
C THR A 179 4.15 -2.57 30.59
N PHE A 180 3.25 -2.56 29.60
CA PHE A 180 2.52 -3.77 29.21
C PHE A 180 3.14 -4.53 28.04
N MET A 181 4.08 -3.92 27.29
CA MET A 181 4.56 -4.45 26.02
C MET A 181 6.08 -4.41 25.86
N GLY A 182 6.80 -4.14 26.95
CA GLY A 182 8.27 -4.14 26.95
C GLY A 182 8.93 -2.99 26.16
N GLY A 183 8.13 -2.08 25.59
CA GLY A 183 8.57 -0.86 24.96
C GLY A 183 9.45 -0.98 23.71
N GLY A 184 9.81 -2.15 23.24
CA GLY A 184 10.56 -2.44 21.98
C GLY A 184 11.52 -1.37 21.46
N ASP A 185 12.18 -1.63 20.36
CA ASP A 185 13.11 -0.68 19.72
C ASP A 185 12.43 0.61 19.22
N PRO A 186 11.18 0.60 18.67
CA PRO A 186 10.52 1.83 18.28
C PRO A 186 10.44 2.87 19.41
N MET A 187 10.09 2.45 20.63
CA MET A 187 9.95 3.35 21.77
C MET A 187 11.26 3.95 22.28
N LYS A 188 12.38 3.28 22.02
CA LYS A 188 13.71 3.71 22.48
C LYS A 188 14.44 4.57 21.47
N SER A 189 14.26 4.28 20.19
CA SER A 189 15.08 4.81 19.09
C SER A 189 14.36 5.83 18.21
N SER A 190 13.02 5.96 18.33
CA SER A 190 12.29 6.98 17.54
C SER A 190 12.65 8.40 17.93
N SER A 191 12.83 9.25 16.94
CA SER A 191 13.11 10.67 17.11
C SER A 191 12.40 11.49 16.03
N TRP A 192 12.27 12.80 16.27
CA TRP A 192 11.74 13.75 15.27
C TRP A 192 12.70 13.90 14.10
N GLU A 193 14.01 13.87 14.37
CA GLU A 193 15.06 13.94 13.38
C GLU A 193 14.98 12.76 12.42
N ALA A 194 14.81 11.54 12.94
CA ALA A 194 14.63 10.35 12.12
C ALA A 194 13.31 10.42 11.30
N ALA A 195 12.23 10.97 11.86
CA ALA A 195 10.98 11.17 11.12
C ALA A 195 11.20 12.12 9.93
N GLU A 196 11.83 13.29 10.14
CA GLU A 196 12.14 14.26 9.10
C GLU A 196 13.08 13.66 8.04
N GLU A 197 14.21 13.08 8.46
CA GLU A 197 15.24 12.56 7.58
C GLU A 197 14.67 11.50 6.63
N HIS A 198 13.94 10.53 7.15
CA HIS A 198 13.42 9.44 6.34
C HIS A 198 12.29 9.89 5.41
N ILE A 199 11.41 10.81 5.82
CA ILE A 199 10.39 11.37 4.91
C ILE A 199 11.04 12.21 3.80
N LEU A 200 12.09 12.97 4.11
CA LEU A 200 12.83 13.72 3.10
C LEU A 200 13.55 12.78 2.10
N ARG A 201 14.16 11.68 2.56
CA ARG A 201 14.72 10.66 1.65
C ARG A 201 13.66 10.03 0.75
N ALA A 202 12.46 9.79 1.28
CA ALA A 202 11.35 9.31 0.45
C ALA A 202 11.01 10.32 -0.66
N LEU A 203 10.97 11.62 -0.35
CA LEU A 203 10.73 12.68 -1.34
C LEU A 203 11.89 12.87 -2.33
N GLU A 204 13.15 12.63 -1.89
CA GLU A 204 14.31 12.62 -2.80
C GLU A 204 14.22 11.49 -3.83
N SER A 205 13.76 10.32 -3.40
CA SER A 205 13.65 9.12 -4.24
C SER A 205 12.41 9.17 -5.15
N GLU A 206 11.27 9.64 -4.63
CA GLU A 206 10.00 9.79 -5.37
C GLU A 206 9.42 11.19 -5.19
N PRO A 207 9.96 12.20 -5.88
CA PRO A 207 9.46 13.56 -5.80
C PRO A 207 8.04 13.67 -6.35
N GLY A 208 7.20 14.45 -5.68
CA GLY A 208 5.81 14.66 -6.09
C GLY A 208 4.81 13.68 -5.46
N THR A 209 5.23 12.72 -4.65
CA THR A 209 4.32 11.84 -3.90
C THR A 209 3.61 12.62 -2.79
N ILE A 210 2.32 12.84 -2.97
CA ILE A 210 1.49 13.73 -2.14
C ILE A 210 1.45 13.30 -0.67
N LEU A 211 1.36 11.99 -0.42
CA LEU A 211 1.40 11.44 0.94
C LEU A 211 2.67 11.82 1.69
N PHE A 212 3.83 11.83 1.02
CA PHE A 212 5.10 12.16 1.67
C PHE A 212 5.17 13.63 2.09
N TYR A 213 4.68 14.55 1.25
CA TYR A 213 4.54 15.97 1.62
C TYR A 213 3.58 16.18 2.78
N LYS A 214 2.45 15.46 2.77
CA LYS A 214 1.50 15.50 3.89
C LYS A 214 2.14 15.03 5.19
N ASP A 215 2.85 13.90 5.17
CA ASP A 215 3.49 13.35 6.36
C ASP A 215 4.66 14.22 6.85
N LEU A 216 5.40 14.88 5.94
CA LEU A 216 6.41 15.89 6.29
C LEU A 216 5.77 17.10 6.96
N GLY A 217 4.70 17.64 6.38
CA GLY A 217 3.95 18.74 6.95
C GLY A 217 3.36 18.42 8.32
N ASP A 218 2.79 17.23 8.51
CA ASP A 218 2.32 16.75 9.80
C ASP A 218 3.47 16.62 10.82
N THR A 219 4.65 16.15 10.38
CA THR A 219 5.85 16.04 11.21
C THR A 219 6.31 17.41 11.70
N TYR A 220 6.36 18.40 10.84
CA TYR A 220 6.69 19.78 11.20
C TYR A 220 5.64 20.41 12.11
N ARG A 221 4.36 20.22 11.81
CA ARG A 221 3.25 20.74 12.63
C ARG A 221 3.29 20.20 14.06
N LEU A 222 3.55 18.91 14.24
CA LEU A 222 3.66 18.27 15.55
C LEU A 222 4.87 18.75 16.37
N GLN A 223 5.85 19.38 15.72
CA GLN A 223 7.01 20.02 16.34
C GLN A 223 6.86 21.54 16.50
N ASP A 224 5.69 22.10 16.21
CA ASP A 224 5.43 23.55 16.22
C ASP A 224 6.27 24.35 15.19
N LYS A 225 6.80 23.67 14.17
CA LYS A 225 7.51 24.28 13.03
C LYS A 225 6.51 24.70 11.95
N LEU A 226 5.63 25.67 12.28
CA LEU A 226 4.40 25.93 11.50
C LEU A 226 4.66 26.44 10.08
N ASP A 227 5.70 27.23 9.85
CA ASP A 227 6.06 27.74 8.51
C ASP A 227 6.55 26.60 7.60
N LEU A 228 7.37 25.68 8.12
CA LEU A 228 7.81 24.51 7.40
C LEU A 228 6.64 23.56 7.09
N ALA A 229 5.73 23.38 8.04
CA ALA A 229 4.51 22.60 7.83
C ALA A 229 3.66 23.18 6.69
N ARG A 230 3.46 24.51 6.68
CA ARG A 230 2.73 25.21 5.62
C ARG A 230 3.38 25.01 4.26
N THR A 231 4.71 25.16 4.18
CA THR A 231 5.47 24.96 2.94
C THR A 231 5.30 23.54 2.41
N ALA A 232 5.52 22.53 3.25
CA ALA A 232 5.37 21.12 2.85
C ALA A 232 3.95 20.81 2.35
N TYR A 233 2.90 21.29 3.04
CA TYR A 233 1.53 21.12 2.57
C TYR A 233 1.26 21.83 1.23
N GLN A 234 1.81 23.04 1.02
CA GLN A 234 1.65 23.76 -0.25
C GLN A 234 2.33 23.03 -1.41
N GLU A 235 3.50 22.45 -1.20
CA GLU A 235 4.21 21.64 -2.19
C GLU A 235 3.39 20.40 -2.55
N GLY A 236 2.84 19.70 -1.53
CA GLY A 236 1.96 18.54 -1.77
C GLY A 236 0.67 18.91 -2.51
N LEU A 237 0.08 20.08 -2.25
CA LEU A 237 -1.10 20.58 -2.97
C LEU A 237 -0.80 20.91 -4.44
N ALA A 238 0.42 21.37 -4.73
CA ALA A 238 0.85 21.69 -6.09
C ALA A 238 1.22 20.44 -6.92
N ALA A 239 1.52 19.31 -6.28
CA ALA A 239 1.87 18.07 -6.96
C ALA A 239 0.65 17.48 -7.71
N PRO A 240 0.85 16.86 -8.90
CA PRO A 240 -0.22 16.17 -9.60
C PRO A 240 -0.66 14.90 -8.88
N ASP A 241 -1.94 14.56 -8.97
CA ASP A 241 -2.46 13.31 -8.41
C ASP A 241 -1.87 12.11 -9.16
N GLN A 242 -1.31 11.17 -8.42
CA GLN A 242 -0.71 9.93 -8.92
C GLN A 242 -1.42 8.69 -8.35
N TYR A 243 -1.90 8.77 -7.12
CA TYR A 243 -2.55 7.67 -6.40
C TYR A 243 -4.03 7.97 -6.15
N PRO A 244 -4.90 6.94 -6.15
CA PRO A 244 -6.33 7.14 -5.88
C PRO A 244 -6.67 7.76 -4.52
N SER A 245 -5.73 7.77 -3.58
CA SER A 245 -5.86 8.41 -2.27
C SER A 245 -5.46 9.90 -2.25
N ASP A 246 -4.85 10.40 -3.32
CA ASP A 246 -4.28 11.75 -3.34
C ASP A 246 -5.30 12.88 -3.16
N PRO A 247 -6.50 12.81 -3.78
CA PRO A 247 -7.53 13.82 -3.53
C PRO A 247 -7.89 13.95 -2.04
N MET A 248 -7.99 12.83 -1.32
CA MET A 248 -8.27 12.80 0.11
C MET A 248 -7.11 13.44 0.92
N TRP A 249 -5.85 13.14 0.55
CA TRP A 249 -4.69 13.74 1.21
C TRP A 249 -4.62 15.25 0.99
N LYS A 250 -4.95 15.72 -0.22
CA LYS A 250 -5.03 17.16 -0.51
C LYS A 250 -6.09 17.86 0.33
N GLU A 251 -7.27 17.27 0.47
CA GLU A 251 -8.32 17.79 1.32
C GLU A 251 -7.84 17.94 2.78
N GLN A 252 -7.20 16.91 3.32
CA GLN A 252 -6.62 16.96 4.66
C GLN A 252 -5.56 18.05 4.81
N MET A 253 -4.68 18.25 3.82
CA MET A 253 -3.68 19.32 3.85
C MET A 253 -4.31 20.72 3.83
N ILE A 254 -5.36 20.91 3.03
CA ILE A 254 -6.13 22.19 3.03
C ILE A 254 -6.67 22.48 4.43
N ASP A 255 -7.25 21.49 5.10
CA ASP A 255 -7.79 21.67 6.44
C ASP A 255 -6.68 21.90 7.49
N ARG A 256 -5.53 21.24 7.36
CA ARG A 256 -4.35 21.53 8.20
C ARG A 256 -3.86 22.96 8.04
N ILE A 257 -3.74 23.46 6.80
CA ILE A 257 -3.31 24.85 6.55
C ILE A 257 -4.28 25.86 7.20
N LYS A 258 -5.59 25.64 7.11
CA LYS A 258 -6.59 26.49 7.78
C LYS A 258 -6.42 26.50 9.31
N GLN A 259 -5.98 25.40 9.90
CA GLN A 259 -5.72 25.28 11.34
C GLN A 259 -4.44 25.98 11.76
N LEU A 260 -3.41 26.06 10.90
CA LEU A 260 -2.15 26.77 11.19
C LEU A 260 -2.31 28.30 11.24
N GLY A 261 -3.41 28.85 10.74
CA GLY A 261 -3.67 30.29 10.71
C GLY A 261 -4.54 30.78 11.86
N ARG A 262 -4.87 29.91 12.81
CA ARG A 262 -5.64 30.24 14.00
C ARG A 262 -4.75 30.28 15.25
#